data_7f848ec5f5eaf7f50f4fd4bda50a898f
#
_entry.id   7f848ec5f5eaf7f50f4fd4bda50a898f
#
_cell.length_a   1.000
_cell.length_b   1.000
_cell.length_c   1.000
_cell.angle_alpha   90.00
_cell.angle_beta   90.00
_cell.angle_gamma   90.00
#
_symmetry.space_group_name_H-M   'P 1'
#
loop_
_entity.id
_entity.type
_entity.pdbx_description
1 polymer ?
#
loop_
_entity_poly.entity_id
_entity_poly.type
_entity_poly.pdbx_seq_one_letter_code
_entity_poly.pdbx_strand_id
1 'polypeptide(L)'
;MATTARTAENFSINQGANLNRTLTVTTDGSTAYDISGLTLSGQMRKSYASESASATFTISIVSGTAGTYKIQLSNSDTTSLDDGRYVYDVLVGSGMTVYRIVDGNILVRGGVSSAP
;
A
#
# COMPACT_ATOMS: atom_id res chain seq x y z
N MET A 1 -22.58 4.45 -11.40
CA MET A 1 -21.24 4.83 -10.91
C MET A 1 -20.33 3.61 -10.90
N ALA A 2 -19.14 3.75 -11.44
CA ALA A 2 -18.17 2.65 -11.41
C ALA A 2 -17.66 2.48 -9.98
N THR A 3 -17.57 1.24 -9.52
CA THR A 3 -16.99 0.91 -8.23
C THR A 3 -15.63 0.26 -8.48
N THR A 4 -14.68 0.52 -7.57
CA THR A 4 -13.37 -0.12 -7.67
C THR A 4 -13.46 -1.57 -7.27
N ALA A 5 -12.78 -2.43 -8.00
CA ALA A 5 -12.60 -3.81 -7.58
C ALA A 5 -11.51 -3.85 -6.50
N ARG A 6 -11.84 -4.43 -5.35
CA ARG A 6 -10.84 -4.65 -4.31
C ARG A 6 -9.93 -5.78 -4.74
N THR A 7 -8.63 -5.52 -4.73
CA THR A 7 -7.62 -6.52 -5.09
C THR A 7 -6.91 -6.99 -3.83
N ALA A 8 -6.79 -8.29 -3.68
CA ALA A 8 -5.96 -8.87 -2.62
C ALA A 8 -4.57 -9.10 -3.16
N GLU A 9 -3.56 -8.52 -2.51
CA GLU A 9 -2.19 -8.67 -2.96
C GLU A 9 -1.25 -8.78 -1.77
N ASN A 10 -0.41 -9.80 -1.78
CA ASN A 10 0.56 -10.06 -0.74
C ASN A 10 1.96 -9.80 -1.28
N PHE A 11 2.82 -9.22 -0.44
CA PHE A 11 4.21 -8.99 -0.83
C PHE A 11 5.12 -9.00 0.39
N SER A 12 6.43 -8.91 0.14
CA SER A 12 7.44 -8.91 1.19
C SER A 12 8.19 -7.60 1.22
N ILE A 13 8.60 -7.21 2.42
CA ILE A 13 9.50 -6.07 2.63
C ILE A 13 10.78 -6.62 3.23
N ASN A 14 11.92 -6.18 2.70
CA ASN A 14 13.21 -6.50 3.30
C ASN A 14 13.55 -5.39 4.31
N GLN A 15 13.75 -5.76 5.56
CA GLN A 15 14.08 -4.81 6.62
C GLN A 15 15.36 -4.06 6.25
N GLY A 16 15.32 -2.74 6.37
CA GLY A 16 16.47 -1.89 6.04
C GLY A 16 16.56 -1.48 4.58
N ALA A 17 15.70 -1.99 3.71
CA ALA A 17 15.66 -1.64 2.29
C ALA A 17 14.45 -0.77 1.99
N ASN A 18 14.55 0.09 0.99
CA ASN A 18 13.41 0.88 0.54
C ASN A 18 12.33 -0.02 -0.06
N LEU A 19 11.09 0.28 0.26
CA LEU A 19 9.95 -0.33 -0.44
C LEU A 19 9.51 0.60 -1.55
N ASN A 20 9.24 0.02 -2.72
CA ASN A 20 8.80 0.79 -3.87
C ASN A 20 7.98 -0.15 -4.75
N ARG A 21 6.65 0.01 -4.72
CA ARG A 21 5.77 -0.91 -5.41
C ARG A 21 4.71 -0.15 -6.17
N THR A 22 4.56 -0.45 -7.45
CA THR A 22 3.58 0.19 -8.33
C THR A 22 2.39 -0.74 -8.52
N LEU A 23 1.19 -0.22 -8.34
CA LEU A 23 -0.05 -0.97 -8.43
C LEU A 23 -1.03 -0.23 -9.33
N THR A 24 -2.03 -0.95 -9.82
CA THR A 24 -3.07 -0.40 -10.69
C THR A 24 -4.45 -0.64 -10.10
N VAL A 25 -5.30 0.39 -10.09
CA VAL A 25 -6.69 0.28 -9.69
C VAL A 25 -7.53 -0.02 -10.91
N THR A 26 -8.42 -0.99 -10.79
CA THR A 26 -9.35 -1.36 -11.87
C THR A 26 -10.78 -1.35 -11.36
N THR A 27 -11.74 -1.20 -12.28
CA THR A 27 -13.17 -1.22 -11.92
C THR A 27 -13.72 -2.65 -11.82
N ASP A 28 -13.19 -3.54 -12.65
CA ASP A 28 -13.70 -4.91 -12.79
C ASP A 28 -12.58 -5.94 -12.96
N GLY A 29 -11.37 -5.56 -12.62
CA GLY A 29 -10.19 -6.41 -12.80
C GLY A 29 -9.48 -6.23 -14.13
N SER A 30 -10.09 -5.51 -15.08
CA SER A 30 -9.49 -5.31 -16.40
C SER A 30 -9.50 -3.86 -16.89
N THR A 31 -10.50 -3.07 -16.49
CA THR A 31 -10.63 -1.69 -16.94
C THR A 31 -10.00 -0.75 -15.91
N ALA A 32 -9.07 0.08 -16.35
CA ALA A 32 -8.40 1.04 -15.46
C ALA A 32 -9.42 2.01 -14.85
N TYR A 33 -9.23 2.32 -13.57
CA TYR A 33 -10.03 3.29 -12.85
C TYR A 33 -9.26 4.60 -12.79
N ASP A 34 -9.88 5.69 -13.23
CA ASP A 34 -9.24 7.01 -13.23
C ASP A 34 -9.17 7.52 -11.78
N ILE A 35 -7.95 7.68 -11.28
CA ILE A 35 -7.69 8.19 -9.93
C ILE A 35 -7.15 9.61 -9.94
N SER A 36 -7.23 10.31 -11.07
CA SER A 36 -6.76 11.69 -11.18
C SER A 36 -7.51 12.59 -10.18
N GLY A 37 -6.75 13.34 -9.39
CA GLY A 37 -7.33 14.25 -8.41
C GLY A 37 -7.88 13.59 -7.17
N LEU A 38 -7.79 12.28 -7.02
CA LEU A 38 -8.23 11.57 -5.84
C LEU A 38 -7.09 11.50 -4.80
N THR A 39 -7.47 11.27 -3.55
CA THR A 39 -6.53 11.13 -2.45
C THR A 39 -6.37 9.65 -2.11
N LEU A 40 -5.14 9.18 -2.04
CA LEU A 40 -4.85 7.82 -1.63
C LEU A 40 -4.10 7.81 -0.31
N SER A 41 -4.43 6.85 0.53
CA SER A 41 -3.75 6.64 1.81
C SER A 41 -3.65 5.16 2.11
N GLY A 42 -2.63 4.77 2.82
CA GLY A 42 -2.46 3.36 3.17
C GLY A 42 -1.56 3.19 4.38
N GLN A 43 -1.82 2.16 5.14
CA GLN A 43 -1.08 1.83 6.35
C GLN A 43 -0.92 0.33 6.47
N MET A 44 0.12 -0.10 7.17
CA MET A 44 0.27 -1.48 7.58
C MET A 44 0.23 -1.58 9.10
N ARG A 45 -0.35 -2.68 9.60
CA ARG A 45 -0.51 -2.96 11.03
C ARG A 45 -0.19 -4.42 11.29
N LYS A 46 0.11 -4.75 12.55
CA LYS A 46 0.37 -6.14 12.92
C LYS A 46 -0.88 -7.00 12.79
N SER A 47 -2.05 -6.43 12.98
CA SER A 47 -3.33 -7.10 12.80
C SER A 47 -4.41 -6.07 12.54
N TYR A 48 -5.58 -6.52 12.08
CA TYR A 48 -6.71 -5.63 11.87
C TYR A 48 -7.20 -4.99 13.17
N ALA A 49 -6.96 -5.64 14.32
CA ALA A 49 -7.36 -5.12 15.62
C ALA A 49 -6.35 -4.14 16.21
N SER A 50 -5.19 -3.96 15.61
CA SER A 50 -4.18 -3.03 16.12
C SER A 50 -4.69 -1.60 16.04
N GLU A 51 -4.52 -0.85 17.14
CA GLU A 51 -4.97 0.54 17.21
C GLU A 51 -4.05 1.50 16.46
N SER A 52 -2.77 1.13 16.34
CA SER A 52 -1.76 1.99 15.72
C SER A 52 -1.21 1.36 14.47
N ALA A 53 -0.91 2.19 13.47
CA ALA A 53 -0.21 1.75 12.29
C ALA A 53 1.25 1.45 12.65
N SER A 54 1.78 0.34 12.12
CA SER A 54 3.21 0.03 12.21
C SER A 54 4.01 0.90 11.24
N ALA A 55 3.42 1.24 10.11
CA ALA A 55 3.98 2.18 9.14
C ALA A 55 2.86 2.78 8.30
N THR A 56 3.06 3.99 7.84
CA THR A 56 2.18 4.68 6.90
C THR A 56 2.90 4.81 5.58
N PHE A 57 2.26 4.34 4.50
CA PHE A 57 2.86 4.40 3.18
C PHE A 57 2.85 5.83 2.65
N THR A 58 3.92 6.20 1.95
CA THR A 58 3.93 7.36 1.08
C THR A 58 3.38 6.91 -0.26
N ILE A 59 2.26 7.49 -0.69
CA ILE A 59 1.58 7.07 -1.91
C ILE A 59 1.57 8.24 -2.89
N SER A 60 1.99 7.96 -4.12
CA SER A 60 1.95 8.95 -5.19
C SER A 60 1.28 8.35 -6.42
N ILE A 61 0.57 9.20 -7.17
CA ILE A 61 -0.09 8.80 -8.40
C ILE A 61 0.95 8.84 -9.52
N VAL A 62 1.12 7.70 -10.20
CA VAL A 62 2.03 7.60 -11.34
C VAL A 62 1.32 8.04 -12.61
N SER A 63 0.12 7.47 -12.86
CA SER A 63 -0.72 7.86 -13.99
C SER A 63 -2.17 7.81 -13.54
N GLY A 64 -2.78 8.98 -13.34
CA GLY A 64 -4.15 9.06 -12.85
C GLY A 64 -5.15 8.38 -13.77
N THR A 65 -5.06 8.63 -15.08
CA THR A 65 -6.00 8.07 -16.05
C THR A 65 -5.85 6.56 -16.21
N ALA A 66 -4.63 6.04 -16.01
CA ALA A 66 -4.37 4.61 -16.06
C ALA A 66 -4.63 3.92 -14.72
N GLY A 67 -4.94 4.68 -13.66
CA GLY A 67 -5.18 4.13 -12.34
C GLY A 67 -3.92 3.60 -11.66
N THR A 68 -2.75 4.09 -12.05
CA THR A 68 -1.47 3.59 -11.55
C THR A 68 -0.95 4.47 -10.42
N TYR A 69 -0.58 3.85 -9.32
CA TYR A 69 -0.04 4.54 -8.16
C TYR A 69 1.11 3.74 -7.56
N LYS A 70 1.90 4.40 -6.73
CA LYS A 70 3.09 3.80 -6.13
C LYS A 70 3.01 3.93 -4.61
N ILE A 71 3.27 2.84 -3.90
CA ILE A 71 3.42 2.86 -2.45
C ILE A 71 4.89 2.74 -2.10
N GLN A 72 5.33 3.53 -1.14
CA GLN A 72 6.73 3.65 -0.78
C GLN A 72 6.93 3.70 0.72
N LEU A 73 8.02 3.11 1.19
CA LEU A 73 8.56 3.29 2.53
C LEU A 73 10.05 3.51 2.41
N SER A 74 10.57 4.43 3.20
CA SER A 74 12.02 4.67 3.25
C SER A 74 12.72 3.56 4.00
N ASN A 75 14.03 3.45 3.84
CA ASN A 75 14.80 2.46 4.60
C ASN A 75 14.75 2.72 6.10
N SER A 76 14.58 3.97 6.52
CA SER A 76 14.39 4.29 7.94
C SER A 76 13.10 3.68 8.47
N ASP A 77 12.03 3.76 7.69
CA ASP A 77 10.74 3.19 8.08
C ASP A 77 10.81 1.68 8.16
N THR A 78 11.41 1.02 7.16
CA THR A 78 11.50 -0.44 7.14
C THR A 78 12.44 -0.97 8.21
N THR A 79 13.48 -0.24 8.56
CA THR A 79 14.39 -0.62 9.65
C THR A 79 13.68 -0.68 10.99
N SER A 80 12.68 0.17 11.19
CA SER A 80 11.90 0.21 12.42
C SER A 80 10.88 -0.92 12.54
N LEU A 81 10.63 -1.66 11.48
CA LEU A 81 9.67 -2.77 11.49
C LEU A 81 10.35 -4.03 12.02
N ASP A 82 9.68 -4.72 12.93
CA ASP A 82 10.10 -6.05 13.36
C ASP A 82 9.81 -7.03 12.23
N ASP A 83 10.62 -8.09 12.13
CA ASP A 83 10.31 -9.14 11.16
C ASP A 83 9.05 -9.88 11.58
N GLY A 84 8.30 -10.37 10.60
CA GLY A 84 7.04 -11.07 10.82
C GLY A 84 5.97 -10.66 9.84
N ARG A 85 4.73 -11.02 10.15
CA ARG A 85 3.59 -10.77 9.27
C ARG A 85 2.81 -9.54 9.71
N TYR A 86 2.38 -8.78 8.72
CA TYR A 86 1.57 -7.58 8.89
C TYR A 86 0.39 -7.65 7.93
N VAL A 87 -0.64 -6.86 8.20
CA VAL A 87 -1.75 -6.64 7.27
C VAL A 87 -1.68 -5.18 6.81
N TYR A 88 -2.18 -4.94 5.61
CA TYR A 88 -2.20 -3.58 5.08
C TYR A 88 -3.43 -3.36 4.22
N ASP A 89 -3.76 -2.09 4.00
CA ASP A 89 -4.74 -1.70 3.00
C ASP A 89 -4.38 -0.35 2.41
N VAL A 90 -4.97 -0.06 1.26
CA VAL A 90 -4.89 1.24 0.62
C VAL A 90 -6.30 1.70 0.32
N LEU A 91 -6.58 2.94 0.67
CA LEU A 91 -7.89 3.56 0.48
C LEU A 91 -7.78 4.70 -0.52
N VAL A 92 -8.83 4.89 -1.31
CA VAL A 92 -8.95 6.04 -2.19
C VAL A 92 -10.15 6.86 -1.76
N GLY A 93 -9.94 8.16 -1.62
CA GLY A 93 -10.99 9.10 -1.22
C GLY A 93 -11.42 9.97 -2.39
N SER A 94 -12.73 10.09 -2.59
CA SER A 94 -13.33 10.97 -3.58
C SER A 94 -14.43 11.79 -2.90
N GLY A 95 -14.07 12.99 -2.47
CA GLY A 95 -14.99 13.78 -1.66
C GLY A 95 -15.27 13.10 -0.33
N MET A 96 -16.54 12.77 -0.07
CA MET A 96 -16.93 12.10 1.16
C MET A 96 -16.99 10.58 1.02
N THR A 97 -16.65 10.05 -0.15
CA THR A 97 -16.70 8.62 -0.42
C THR A 97 -15.29 8.03 -0.34
N VAL A 98 -15.15 6.91 0.37
CA VAL A 98 -13.86 6.24 0.54
C VAL A 98 -14.03 4.78 0.14
N TYR A 99 -13.12 4.29 -0.69
CA TYR A 99 -13.10 2.90 -1.13
C TYR A 99 -11.78 2.25 -0.76
N ARG A 100 -11.84 0.98 -0.36
CA ARG A 100 -10.63 0.16 -0.21
C ARG A 100 -10.31 -0.45 -1.56
N ILE A 101 -9.10 -0.17 -2.08
CA ILE A 101 -8.72 -0.61 -3.43
C ILE A 101 -7.76 -1.79 -3.41
N VAL A 102 -6.99 -1.97 -2.34
CA VAL A 102 -6.12 -3.14 -2.20
C VAL A 102 -5.96 -3.45 -0.72
N ASP A 103 -5.85 -4.71 -0.40
CA ASP A 103 -5.50 -5.17 0.94
C ASP A 103 -4.72 -6.49 0.83
N GLY A 104 -4.15 -6.92 1.93
CA GLY A 104 -3.42 -8.18 1.94
C GLY A 104 -2.46 -8.28 3.12
N ASN A 105 -1.50 -9.17 2.97
CA ASN A 105 -0.49 -9.43 3.98
C ASN A 105 0.87 -8.97 3.49
N ILE A 106 1.67 -8.47 4.42
CA ILE A 106 3.06 -8.12 4.18
C ILE A 106 3.92 -8.97 5.09
N LEU A 107 4.94 -9.61 4.52
CA LEU A 107 5.96 -10.31 5.29
C LEU A 107 7.20 -9.42 5.36
N VAL A 108 7.56 -9.00 6.56
CA VAL A 108 8.82 -8.27 6.77
C VAL A 108 9.90 -9.28 7.07
N ARG A 109 10.94 -9.27 6.27
CA ARG A 109 12.06 -10.21 6.38
C ARG A 109 13.26 -9.49 6.98
N GLY A 110 13.78 -10.05 8.07
CA GLY A 110 14.97 -9.54 8.69
C GLY A 110 16.20 -9.70 7.80
N GLY A 111 17.05 -8.69 7.80
CA GLY A 111 18.27 -8.71 7.02
C GLY A 111 19.46 -9.23 7.83
N VAL A 112 20.46 -9.73 7.12
CA VAL A 112 21.73 -10.15 7.72
C VAL A 112 22.69 -8.98 7.75
N SER A 113 22.65 -8.13 6.72
CA SER A 113 23.54 -7.00 6.59
C SER A 113 22.88 -5.72 7.09
N SER A 114 23.64 -4.86 7.74
CA SER A 114 23.18 -3.52 8.08
C SER A 114 23.14 -2.65 6.83
N ALA A 115 22.26 -1.64 6.85
CA ALA A 115 22.22 -0.66 5.77
C ALA A 115 23.54 0.13 5.72
N PRO A 116 24.05 0.43 4.53
CA PRO A 116 25.28 1.19 4.39
C PRO A 116 25.15 2.64 4.84
#